data_29f4ae2f81aca9b0785427c3bf3e0f63
#
_entry.id   29f4ae2f81aca9b0785427c3bf3e0f63
#
_cell.length_a   1.000
_cell.length_b   1.000
_cell.length_c   1.000
_cell.angle_alpha   90.00
_cell.angle_beta   90.00
_cell.angle_gamma   90.00
#
_symmetry.space_group_name_H-M   'P 1'
#
loop_
_entity.id
_entity.type
_entity.pdbx_description
1 polymer ?
#
loop_
_entity_poly.entity_id
_entity_poly.type
_entity_poly.pdbx_seq_one_letter_code
_entity_poly.pdbx_strand_id
1 'polypeptide(L)'
;IDPAMGTLLGVVVAIVLVAAVFTVANAAPIFMRLQGFIDRMNVVLRENIVGVRVIRAFNKERHEERRLDEVFSEYAANAIKVNHLFVGLDSSSFFLMNIAEVAVLWVGGNRVGAHAMQIASISAVLEYAILILFFVMMAQMVVLTLPRAAACLNLSLIHISEPTRRS
;
A
#
# COMPACT_ATOMS: atom_id res chain seq x y z
N ILE A 1 -33.36 -1.57 3.87
CA ILE A 1 -32.49 -0.84 2.93
C ILE A 1 -33.14 -0.95 1.56
N ASP A 2 -33.36 0.19 0.91
CA ASP A 2 -33.94 0.23 -0.45
C ASP A 2 -32.94 -0.48 -1.42
N PRO A 3 -33.40 -1.43 -2.26
CA PRO A 3 -32.51 -2.19 -3.14
C PRO A 3 -31.71 -1.32 -4.09
N ALA A 4 -32.20 -0.16 -4.49
CA ALA A 4 -31.47 0.77 -5.34
C ALA A 4 -30.29 1.44 -4.61
N MET A 5 -30.42 1.75 -3.33
CA MET A 5 -29.32 2.26 -2.51
C MET A 5 -28.25 1.19 -2.26
N GLY A 6 -28.69 -0.05 -1.99
CA GLY A 6 -27.79 -1.18 -1.83
C GLY A 6 -27.00 -1.50 -3.09
N THR A 7 -27.64 -1.46 -4.27
CA THR A 7 -26.95 -1.69 -5.55
C THR A 7 -25.96 -0.57 -5.88
N LEU A 8 -26.31 0.70 -5.65
CA LEU A 8 -25.40 1.82 -5.87
C LEU A 8 -24.14 1.69 -5.00
N LEU A 9 -24.31 1.46 -3.71
CA LEU A 9 -23.19 1.27 -2.80
C LEU A 9 -22.37 0.04 -3.17
N GLY A 10 -23.01 -1.08 -3.52
CA GLY A 10 -22.34 -2.30 -3.97
C GLY A 10 -21.47 -2.10 -5.21
N VAL A 11 -21.95 -1.34 -6.19
CA VAL A 11 -21.17 -1.01 -7.40
C VAL A 11 -19.94 -0.17 -7.06
N VAL A 12 -20.09 0.84 -6.22
CA VAL A 12 -18.94 1.69 -5.80
C VAL A 12 -17.89 0.86 -5.06
N VAL A 13 -18.32 0.03 -4.12
CA VAL A 13 -17.41 -0.86 -3.38
C VAL A 13 -16.70 -1.83 -4.32
N ALA A 14 -17.40 -2.41 -5.29
CA ALA A 14 -16.80 -3.30 -6.28
C ALA A 14 -15.73 -2.58 -7.12
N ILE A 15 -15.99 -1.35 -7.57
CA ILE A 15 -15.01 -0.54 -8.32
C ILE A 15 -13.76 -0.27 -7.46
N VAL A 16 -13.94 0.13 -6.20
CA VAL A 16 -12.81 0.40 -5.29
C VAL A 16 -12.00 -0.87 -5.03
N LEU A 17 -12.64 -2.01 -4.81
CA LEU A 17 -11.95 -3.29 -4.62
C LEU A 17 -11.16 -3.72 -5.87
N VAL A 18 -11.73 -3.58 -7.06
CA VAL A 18 -11.02 -3.88 -8.32
C VAL A 18 -9.82 -2.95 -8.48
N ALA A 19 -9.97 -1.66 -8.21
CA ALA A 19 -8.86 -0.71 -8.24
C ALA A 19 -7.76 -1.07 -7.22
N ALA A 20 -8.14 -1.50 -6.02
CA ALA A 20 -7.20 -1.95 -4.99
C ALA A 20 -6.42 -3.19 -5.43
N VAL A 21 -7.08 -4.21 -5.94
CA VAL A 21 -6.43 -5.43 -6.46
C VAL A 21 -5.47 -5.10 -7.61
N PHE A 22 -5.90 -4.26 -8.55
CA PHE A 22 -5.08 -3.82 -9.66
C PHE A 22 -3.82 -3.08 -9.19
N THR A 23 -3.95 -2.16 -8.23
CA THR A 23 -2.81 -1.42 -7.67
C THR A 23 -1.85 -2.34 -6.94
N VAL A 24 -2.34 -3.25 -6.11
CA VAL A 24 -1.50 -4.22 -5.40
C VAL A 24 -0.75 -5.12 -6.37
N ALA A 25 -1.42 -5.64 -7.41
CA ALA A 25 -0.79 -6.48 -8.42
C ALA A 25 0.35 -5.77 -9.16
N ASN A 26 0.20 -4.47 -9.44
CA ASN A 26 1.24 -3.67 -10.09
C ASN A 26 2.34 -3.22 -9.12
N ALA A 27 2.02 -2.99 -7.85
CA ALA A 27 2.99 -2.57 -6.84
C ALA A 27 3.86 -3.74 -6.33
N ALA A 28 3.32 -4.96 -6.24
CA ALA A 28 4.01 -6.12 -5.70
C ALA A 28 5.39 -6.40 -6.35
N PRO A 29 5.54 -6.43 -7.69
CA PRO A 29 6.85 -6.67 -8.31
C PRO A 29 7.85 -5.55 -8.03
N ILE A 30 7.38 -4.30 -7.90
CA ILE A 30 8.25 -3.15 -7.57
C ILE A 30 8.70 -3.25 -6.10
N PHE A 31 7.80 -3.69 -5.22
CA PHE A 31 8.10 -3.91 -3.81
C PHE A 31 9.19 -4.98 -3.60
N MET A 32 9.13 -6.07 -4.36
CA MET A 32 10.15 -7.12 -4.33
C MET A 32 11.52 -6.59 -4.80
N ARG A 33 11.54 -5.72 -5.81
CA ARG A 33 12.78 -5.04 -6.25
C ARG A 33 13.35 -4.12 -5.19
N LEU A 34 12.51 -3.39 -4.45
CA LEU A 34 12.94 -2.53 -3.35
C LEU A 34 13.70 -3.30 -2.27
N GLN A 35 13.28 -4.53 -1.94
CA GLN A 35 14.02 -5.38 -1.00
C GLN A 35 15.43 -5.69 -1.53
N GLY A 36 15.57 -6.03 -2.82
CA GLY A 36 16.87 -6.26 -3.43
C GLY A 36 17.78 -5.02 -3.43
N PHE A 37 17.22 -3.81 -3.51
CA PHE A 37 18.01 -2.58 -3.37
C PHE A 37 18.48 -2.34 -1.94
N ILE A 38 17.64 -2.63 -0.94
CA ILE A 38 18.04 -2.56 0.48
C ILE A 38 19.21 -3.51 0.76
N ASP A 39 19.16 -4.73 0.22
CA ASP A 39 20.25 -5.69 0.38
C ASP A 39 21.55 -5.18 -0.25
N ARG A 40 21.50 -4.63 -1.47
CA ARG A 40 22.66 -4.00 -2.12
C ARG A 40 23.21 -2.81 -1.32
N MET A 41 22.32 -1.95 -0.82
CA MET A 41 22.73 -0.83 0.04
C MET A 41 23.48 -1.31 1.28
N ASN A 42 22.99 -2.34 1.94
CA ASN A 42 23.62 -2.92 3.12
C ASN A 42 25.01 -3.49 2.79
N VAL A 43 25.17 -4.15 1.63
CA VAL A 43 26.47 -4.65 1.18
C VAL A 43 27.44 -3.50 0.94
N VAL A 44 27.05 -2.49 0.16
CA VAL A 44 27.92 -1.34 -0.17
C VAL A 44 28.28 -0.54 1.08
N LEU A 45 27.32 -0.33 2.00
CA LEU A 45 27.58 0.32 3.28
C LEU A 45 28.57 -0.47 4.14
N ARG A 46 28.42 -1.78 4.21
CA ARG A 46 29.35 -2.64 4.96
C ARG A 46 30.75 -2.60 4.35
N GLU A 47 30.87 -2.68 3.03
CA GLU A 47 32.14 -2.54 2.32
C GLU A 47 32.80 -1.20 2.62
N ASN A 48 32.04 -0.10 2.61
CA ASN A 48 32.52 1.23 2.94
C ASN A 48 33.02 1.35 4.40
N ILE A 49 32.27 0.81 5.36
CA ILE A 49 32.63 0.87 6.78
C ILE A 49 33.89 0.06 7.04
N VAL A 50 33.98 -1.15 6.52
CA VAL A 50 35.14 -2.05 6.73
C VAL A 50 36.34 -1.55 5.94
N GLY A 51 36.14 -1.06 4.71
CA GLY A 51 37.18 -0.61 3.79
C GLY A 51 37.63 0.84 3.97
N VAL A 52 37.09 1.60 4.92
CA VAL A 52 37.31 3.05 5.05
C VAL A 52 38.78 3.46 5.08
N ARG A 53 39.67 2.66 5.70
CA ARG A 53 41.11 2.93 5.74
C ARG A 53 41.77 2.76 4.37
N VAL A 54 41.35 1.75 3.63
CA VAL A 54 41.83 1.47 2.27
C VAL A 54 41.35 2.53 1.29
N ILE A 55 40.05 2.89 1.38
CA ILE A 55 39.45 3.93 0.54
C ILE A 55 40.18 5.25 0.70
N ARG A 56 40.51 5.66 1.94
CA ARG A 56 41.25 6.86 2.24
C ARG A 56 42.73 6.76 1.78
N ALA A 57 43.36 5.61 1.98
CA ALA A 57 44.78 5.42 1.54
C ALA A 57 44.93 5.55 0.02
N PHE A 58 43.90 5.14 -0.76
CA PHE A 58 43.91 5.23 -2.22
C PHE A 58 43.17 6.45 -2.78
N ASN A 59 42.69 7.36 -1.92
CA ASN A 59 41.92 8.57 -2.29
C ASN A 59 40.71 8.27 -3.19
N LYS A 60 39.97 7.19 -2.88
CA LYS A 60 38.83 6.68 -3.65
C LYS A 60 37.47 7.09 -3.07
N GLU A 61 37.43 8.04 -2.13
CA GLU A 61 36.19 8.47 -1.48
C GLU A 61 35.13 8.90 -2.50
N ARG A 62 35.48 9.71 -3.49
CA ARG A 62 34.55 10.16 -4.54
C ARG A 62 33.96 9.03 -5.40
N HIS A 63 34.72 7.95 -5.56
CA HIS A 63 34.26 6.78 -6.32
C HIS A 63 33.19 6.01 -5.52
N GLU A 64 33.46 5.78 -4.25
CA GLU A 64 32.52 5.10 -3.36
C GLU A 64 31.27 5.93 -3.10
N GLU A 65 31.40 7.25 -2.99
CA GLU A 65 30.27 8.17 -2.87
C GLU A 65 29.34 8.09 -4.09
N ARG A 66 29.87 8.08 -5.31
CA ARG A 66 29.07 7.90 -6.53
C ARG A 66 28.37 6.54 -6.55
N ARG A 67 29.06 5.48 -6.18
CA ARG A 67 28.50 4.13 -6.13
C ARG A 67 27.34 4.03 -5.14
N LEU A 68 27.46 4.69 -3.99
CA LEU A 68 26.39 4.83 -3.01
C LEU A 68 25.23 5.64 -3.59
N ASP A 69 25.51 6.78 -4.17
CA ASP A 69 24.50 7.69 -4.72
C ASP A 69 23.67 7.02 -5.84
N GLU A 70 24.31 6.23 -6.71
CA GLU A 70 23.64 5.43 -7.73
C GLU A 70 22.62 4.46 -7.11
N VAL A 71 23.02 3.68 -6.10
CA VAL A 71 22.14 2.70 -5.43
C VAL A 71 21.01 3.38 -4.68
N PHE A 72 21.30 4.50 -4.00
CA PHE A 72 20.26 5.28 -3.30
C PHE A 72 19.29 5.93 -4.27
N SER A 73 19.78 6.45 -5.39
CA SER A 73 18.95 7.05 -6.43
C SER A 73 18.00 6.04 -7.07
N GLU A 74 18.49 4.83 -7.40
CA GLU A 74 17.65 3.74 -7.90
C GLU A 74 16.58 3.32 -6.88
N TYR A 75 16.95 3.20 -5.61
CA TYR A 75 16.00 2.91 -4.54
C TYR A 75 14.93 3.99 -4.44
N ALA A 76 15.34 5.26 -4.37
CA ALA A 76 14.44 6.40 -4.27
C ALA A 76 13.46 6.46 -5.45
N ALA A 77 13.94 6.28 -6.68
CA ALA A 77 13.10 6.29 -7.87
C ALA A 77 12.02 5.19 -7.84
N ASN A 78 12.36 3.98 -7.38
CA ASN A 78 11.39 2.89 -7.26
C ASN A 78 10.44 3.08 -6.06
N ALA A 79 10.93 3.58 -4.94
CA ALA A 79 10.12 3.91 -3.78
C ALA A 79 9.06 4.99 -4.10
N ILE A 80 9.45 6.02 -4.84
CA ILE A 80 8.55 7.07 -5.32
C ILE A 80 7.46 6.48 -6.24
N LYS A 81 7.81 5.57 -7.17
CA LYS A 81 6.83 4.91 -8.05
C LYS A 81 5.78 4.12 -7.26
N VAL A 82 6.22 3.34 -6.27
CA VAL A 82 5.30 2.60 -5.39
C VAL A 82 4.41 3.57 -4.63
N ASN A 83 4.99 4.62 -4.05
CA ASN A 83 4.24 5.61 -3.30
C ASN A 83 3.18 6.31 -4.18
N HIS A 84 3.52 6.69 -5.41
CA HIS A 84 2.56 7.27 -6.35
C HIS A 84 1.39 6.32 -6.67
N LEU A 85 1.63 5.01 -6.80
CA LEU A 85 0.56 4.04 -7.02
C LEU A 85 -0.40 3.99 -5.82
N PHE A 86 0.12 3.98 -4.60
CA PHE A 86 -0.72 3.93 -3.39
C PHE A 86 -1.46 5.25 -3.14
N VAL A 87 -0.78 6.38 -3.29
CA VAL A 87 -1.42 7.70 -3.16
C VAL A 87 -2.49 7.89 -4.25
N GLY A 88 -2.22 7.43 -5.46
CA GLY A 88 -3.19 7.45 -6.55
C GLY A 88 -4.43 6.61 -6.23
N LEU A 89 -4.26 5.42 -5.67
CA LEU A 89 -5.36 4.56 -5.24
C LEU A 89 -6.16 5.22 -4.10
N ASP A 90 -5.49 5.72 -3.09
CA ASP A 90 -6.11 6.37 -1.94
C ASP A 90 -6.94 7.57 -2.39
N SER A 91 -6.35 8.47 -3.16
CA SER A 91 -7.02 9.65 -3.69
C SER A 91 -8.21 9.30 -4.60
N SER A 92 -8.07 8.29 -5.46
CA SER A 92 -9.16 7.85 -6.34
C SER A 92 -10.30 7.20 -5.57
N SER A 93 -9.99 6.43 -4.52
CA SER A 93 -10.98 5.82 -3.63
C SER A 93 -11.78 6.89 -2.89
N PHE A 94 -11.09 7.91 -2.35
CA PHE A 94 -11.74 9.06 -1.72
C PHE A 94 -12.65 9.81 -2.69
N PHE A 95 -12.18 10.07 -3.90
CA PHE A 95 -12.94 10.77 -4.92
C PHE A 95 -14.21 10.00 -5.34
N LEU A 96 -14.07 8.70 -5.60
CA LEU A 96 -15.20 7.83 -5.92
C LEU A 96 -16.22 7.79 -4.81
N MET A 97 -15.77 7.76 -3.57
CA MET A 97 -16.65 7.72 -2.41
C MET A 97 -17.44 9.03 -2.24
N ASN A 98 -16.80 10.18 -2.41
CA ASN A 98 -17.50 11.48 -2.39
C ASN A 98 -18.57 11.56 -3.51
N ILE A 99 -18.26 11.07 -4.71
CA ILE A 99 -19.27 10.99 -5.78
C ILE A 99 -20.42 10.08 -5.37
N ALA A 100 -20.15 8.94 -4.74
CA ALA A 100 -21.17 8.02 -4.26
C ALA A 100 -22.06 8.67 -3.19
N GLU A 101 -21.50 9.42 -2.26
CA GLU A 101 -22.25 10.15 -1.24
C GLU A 101 -23.22 11.17 -1.87
N VAL A 102 -22.75 11.94 -2.84
CA VAL A 102 -23.58 12.87 -3.60
C VAL A 102 -24.70 12.13 -4.35
N ALA A 103 -24.38 11.00 -4.97
CA ALA A 103 -25.37 10.19 -5.67
C ALA A 103 -26.43 9.59 -4.71
N VAL A 104 -26.01 9.12 -3.53
CA VAL A 104 -26.91 8.64 -2.47
C VAL A 104 -27.85 9.75 -2.00
N LEU A 105 -27.31 10.96 -1.78
CA LEU A 105 -28.13 12.11 -1.37
C LEU A 105 -29.13 12.50 -2.47
N TRP A 106 -28.71 12.51 -3.72
CA TRP A 106 -29.57 12.87 -4.85
C TRP A 106 -30.70 11.85 -5.07
N VAL A 107 -30.36 10.56 -5.16
CA VAL A 107 -31.33 9.49 -5.37
C VAL A 107 -32.23 9.33 -4.14
N GLY A 108 -31.65 9.38 -2.93
CA GLY A 108 -32.37 9.30 -1.67
C GLY A 108 -33.34 10.46 -1.46
N GLY A 109 -32.91 11.69 -1.74
CA GLY A 109 -33.74 12.87 -1.66
C GLY A 109 -34.96 12.80 -2.57
N ASN A 110 -34.78 12.38 -3.82
CA ASN A 110 -35.86 12.18 -4.76
C ASN A 110 -36.86 11.08 -4.29
N ARG A 111 -36.36 10.00 -3.70
CA ARG A 111 -37.23 8.91 -3.17
C ARG A 111 -37.95 9.28 -1.90
N VAL A 112 -37.36 10.07 -1.03
CA VAL A 112 -38.05 10.64 0.15
C VAL A 112 -39.15 11.59 -0.29
N GLY A 113 -38.90 12.44 -1.28
CA GLY A 113 -39.93 13.30 -1.85
C GLY A 113 -41.10 12.54 -2.46
N ALA A 114 -40.87 11.34 -2.99
CA ALA A 114 -41.89 10.44 -3.50
C ALA A 114 -42.53 9.56 -2.40
N HIS A 115 -42.26 9.77 -1.11
CA HIS A 115 -42.71 8.97 0.04
C HIS A 115 -42.35 7.47 -0.04
N ALA A 116 -41.33 7.14 -0.84
CA ALA A 116 -40.87 5.76 -1.04
C ALA A 116 -39.79 5.33 -0.03
N MET A 117 -39.19 6.28 0.72
CA MET A 117 -38.13 6.00 1.65
C MET A 117 -38.12 6.98 2.84
N GLN A 118 -37.61 6.53 3.99
CA GLN A 118 -37.44 7.37 5.19
C GLN A 118 -36.09 8.08 5.16
N ILE A 119 -36.03 9.31 5.68
CA ILE A 119 -34.77 10.11 5.78
C ILE A 119 -33.69 9.35 6.57
N ALA A 120 -34.07 8.63 7.62
CA ALA A 120 -33.15 7.81 8.42
C ALA A 120 -32.40 6.76 7.60
N SER A 121 -32.98 6.25 6.52
CA SER A 121 -32.31 5.28 5.63
C SER A 121 -31.19 5.91 4.84
N ILE A 122 -31.29 7.18 4.47
CA ILE A 122 -30.17 7.91 3.78
C ILE A 122 -29.00 8.05 4.73
N SER A 123 -29.24 8.49 5.96
CA SER A 123 -28.19 8.64 6.97
C SER A 123 -27.48 7.32 7.26
N ALA A 124 -28.23 6.22 7.38
CA ALA A 124 -27.65 4.89 7.58
C ALA A 124 -26.76 4.46 6.40
N VAL A 125 -27.17 4.70 5.15
CA VAL A 125 -26.36 4.35 3.97
C VAL A 125 -25.08 5.17 3.92
N LEU A 126 -25.13 6.46 4.25
CA LEU A 126 -23.93 7.32 4.31
C LEU A 126 -22.96 6.85 5.39
N GLU A 127 -23.47 6.50 6.56
CA GLU A 127 -22.64 5.99 7.65
C GLU A 127 -21.95 4.66 7.28
N TYR A 128 -22.69 3.72 6.65
CA TYR A 128 -22.08 2.49 6.13
C TYR A 128 -21.06 2.76 5.02
N ALA A 129 -21.28 3.75 4.16
CA ALA A 129 -20.35 4.14 3.12
C ALA A 129 -18.99 4.57 3.71
N ILE A 130 -19.01 5.44 4.72
CA ILE A 130 -17.80 5.89 5.43
C ILE A 130 -17.11 4.71 6.12
N LEU A 131 -17.87 3.82 6.76
CA LEU A 131 -17.32 2.65 7.43
C LEU A 131 -16.63 1.69 6.45
N ILE A 132 -17.23 1.46 5.28
CA ILE A 132 -16.64 0.63 4.22
C ILE A 132 -15.34 1.25 3.71
N LEU A 133 -15.31 2.56 3.46
CA LEU A 133 -14.09 3.25 3.06
C LEU A 133 -12.96 3.06 4.08
N PHE A 134 -13.28 3.23 5.36
CA PHE A 134 -12.35 3.01 6.45
C PHE A 134 -11.77 1.58 6.43
N PHE A 135 -12.63 0.56 6.28
CA PHE A 135 -12.15 -0.83 6.20
C PHE A 135 -11.31 -1.11 4.95
N VAL A 136 -11.63 -0.48 3.81
CA VAL A 136 -10.80 -0.60 2.61
C VAL A 136 -9.41 0.00 2.84
N MET A 137 -9.32 1.17 3.47
CA MET A 137 -8.02 1.78 3.83
C MET A 137 -7.22 0.89 4.81
N MET A 138 -7.88 0.31 5.81
CA MET A 138 -7.24 -0.64 6.74
C MET A 138 -6.73 -1.88 6.02
N ALA A 139 -7.51 -2.43 5.09
CA ALA A 139 -7.09 -3.59 4.30
C ALA A 139 -5.86 -3.28 3.42
N GLN A 140 -5.78 -2.11 2.82
CA GLN A 140 -4.60 -1.66 2.06
C GLN A 140 -3.35 -1.62 2.95
N MET A 141 -3.45 -1.12 4.17
CA MET A 141 -2.34 -1.08 5.13
C MET A 141 -1.85 -2.48 5.51
N VAL A 142 -2.77 -3.43 5.69
CA VAL A 142 -2.43 -4.84 5.97
C VAL A 142 -1.66 -5.45 4.80
N VAL A 143 -2.08 -5.21 3.55
CA VAL A 143 -1.38 -5.72 2.36
C VAL A 143 0.06 -5.23 2.27
N LEU A 144 0.33 -3.98 2.68
CA LEU A 144 1.69 -3.43 2.73
C LEU A 144 2.59 -4.09 3.78
N THR A 145 2.00 -4.57 4.88
CA THR A 145 2.76 -5.22 5.96
C THR A 145 2.94 -6.72 5.76
N LEU A 146 2.11 -7.35 4.92
CA LEU A 146 2.11 -8.80 4.69
C LEU A 146 3.48 -9.37 4.25
N PRO A 147 4.23 -8.76 3.29
CA PRO A 147 5.53 -9.27 2.89
C PRO A 147 6.55 -9.29 4.03
N ARG A 148 6.50 -8.29 4.91
CA ARG A 148 7.39 -8.22 6.08
C ARG A 148 7.05 -9.32 7.10
N ALA A 149 5.77 -9.56 7.34
CA ALA A 149 5.31 -10.63 8.22
C ALA A 149 5.70 -12.02 7.68
N ALA A 150 5.55 -12.25 6.36
CA ALA A 150 5.96 -13.49 5.70
C ALA A 150 7.47 -13.75 5.81
N ALA A 151 8.30 -12.71 5.66
CA ALA A 151 9.74 -12.82 5.85
C ALA A 151 10.12 -13.20 7.30
N CYS A 152 9.47 -12.60 8.29
CA CYS A 152 9.66 -12.94 9.70
C CYS A 152 9.25 -14.39 10.01
N LEU A 153 8.15 -14.86 9.44
CA LEU A 153 7.69 -16.24 9.60
C LEU A 153 8.70 -17.23 9.00
N ASN A 154 9.23 -16.97 7.81
CA ASN A 154 10.24 -17.83 7.19
C ASN A 154 11.51 -17.92 8.03
N LEU A 155 11.99 -16.80 8.57
CA LEU A 155 13.16 -16.78 9.47
C LEU A 155 12.89 -17.56 10.76
N SER A 156 11.70 -17.43 11.35
CA SER A 156 11.30 -18.18 12.54
C SER A 156 11.23 -19.69 12.28
N LEU A 157 10.68 -20.10 11.12
CA LEU A 157 10.60 -21.50 10.72
C LEU A 157 11.98 -22.12 10.49
N ILE A 158 12.92 -21.40 9.88
CA ILE A 158 14.31 -21.85 9.70
C ILE A 158 14.96 -22.05 11.07
N HIS A 159 14.75 -21.16 12.02
CA HIS A 159 15.30 -21.26 13.37
C HIS A 159 14.73 -22.46 14.17
N ILE A 160 13.47 -22.82 13.92
CA ILE A 160 12.81 -23.95 14.56
C ILE A 160 13.23 -25.28 13.90
N SER A 161 13.41 -25.28 12.56
CA SER A 161 13.75 -26.48 11.79
C SER A 161 15.23 -26.84 11.80
N GLU A 162 16.14 -25.91 12.13
CA GLU A 162 17.56 -26.21 12.40
C GLU A 162 17.80 -26.24 13.92
N PRO A 163 17.65 -27.40 14.59
CA PRO A 163 18.15 -27.54 15.94
C PRO A 163 19.67 -27.34 15.89
N THR A 164 20.14 -26.28 16.57
CA THR A 164 21.54 -25.97 16.76
C THR A 164 22.37 -27.26 16.93
N ARG A 165 23.11 -27.66 15.91
CA ARG A 165 24.28 -28.53 16.07
C ARG A 165 25.29 -27.75 16.89
N ARG A 166 25.16 -27.77 18.19
CA ARG A 166 26.25 -27.55 19.14
C ARG A 166 26.88 -28.91 19.36
N SER A 167 27.95 -29.19 18.73
CA SER A 167 29.00 -30.13 19.17
C SER A 167 30.28 -29.35 19.38
#